data_b08472c5d2fb98a7160e7c23a2413e6b
#
_entry.id   b08472c5d2fb98a7160e7c23a2413e6b
#
_cell.length_a   1.000
_cell.length_b   1.000
_cell.length_c   1.000
_cell.angle_alpha   90.00
_cell.angle_beta   90.00
_cell.angle_gamma   90.00
#
_symmetry.space_group_name_H-M   'P 1'
#
loop_
_entity.id
_entity.type
_entity.pdbx_description
1 polymer ?
#
loop_
_entity_poly.entity_id
_entity_poly.type
_entity_poly.pdbx_seq_one_letter_code
_entity_poly.pdbx_strand_id
1 'polypeptide(L)'
;MKKLLALMLALVMVFALAACGDSGEATATPTPAATEPAADTTDPSAETPLEPITIKVGYMNNYGSLWSVLTAEQMGYMEEMGITLELSSFADGPTIISAMESGSIDIGYIGDGAHKLCAAGNAEIIALSHISNGDAVIGGPNVTTLEDLAGKTVAYAAGTSSEVILTNALNSVGLTMDDITAMNMDPSAIVTAMLTGDVDACALWSPESLTVLEQVEGATKLADNMTFSDTSISLASWIAMPDRVESERDMFVRFVTALFKGMDYSADEHYDEVAEWVADLLAIDYESAYNQRGDAEWLSGKEVYDGIADGTVAGYYELQQELMISSGNLESEVPVEDYVAFDIMTEAGDALYGEAAAE
;
A
#
# COMPACT_ATOMS: atom_id res chain seq x y z
N MET A 1 48.50 12.54 12.07
CA MET A 1 49.19 13.61 11.35
C MET A 1 48.15 14.29 10.48
N LYS A 2 47.54 15.32 11.03
CA LYS A 2 47.81 16.73 10.72
C LYS A 2 47.71 17.00 9.20
N LYS A 3 46.52 17.61 8.84
CA LYS A 3 46.40 19.01 8.41
C LYS A 3 46.74 19.27 6.93
N LEU A 4 45.92 20.14 6.41
CA LEU A 4 46.02 21.07 5.27
C LEU A 4 45.33 20.55 4.00
N LEU A 5 44.49 21.29 3.29
CA LEU A 5 44.29 22.73 3.25
C LEU A 5 42.97 23.09 2.64
N ALA A 6 42.31 24.01 3.20
CA ALA A 6 41.23 24.80 2.62
C ALA A 6 41.81 25.79 1.60
N LEU A 7 40.93 26.40 0.84
CA LEU A 7 41.07 27.61 0.02
C LEU A 7 41.28 27.42 -1.48
N MET A 8 40.26 27.66 -2.23
CA MET A 8 40.29 28.80 -3.18
C MET A 8 38.84 29.23 -3.46
N LEU A 9 38.61 30.36 -2.86
CA LEU A 9 37.48 31.25 -3.01
C LEU A 9 37.77 32.22 -4.16
N ALA A 10 36.67 32.56 -4.89
CA ALA A 10 36.37 33.91 -5.38
C ALA A 10 37.04 34.45 -6.65
N LEU A 11 36.22 35.20 -7.27
CA LEU A 11 36.41 36.32 -8.20
C LEU A 11 36.39 35.97 -9.70
N VAL A 12 35.39 36.42 -10.43
CA VAL A 12 35.38 37.74 -11.03
C VAL A 12 33.97 38.16 -11.43
N MET A 13 33.48 39.17 -10.75
CA MET A 13 32.47 40.13 -11.28
C MET A 13 33.17 41.18 -12.14
N VAL A 14 32.33 41.81 -13.02
CA VAL A 14 32.41 43.22 -13.42
C VAL A 14 33.04 43.52 -14.80
N PHE A 15 32.24 44.07 -15.65
CA PHE A 15 32.22 45.37 -16.35
C PHE A 15 31.37 45.26 -17.63
N ALA A 16 30.21 45.83 -17.75
CA ALA A 16 29.74 47.21 -17.67
C ALA A 16 30.19 48.11 -18.86
N LEU A 17 29.17 48.55 -19.55
CA LEU A 17 28.83 49.88 -20.02
C LEU A 17 29.69 50.61 -21.05
N ALA A 18 28.92 51.15 -22.01
CA ALA A 18 29.08 52.40 -22.75
C ALA A 18 29.92 52.31 -24.03
N ALA A 19 29.53 52.84 -25.13
CA ALA A 19 29.17 54.24 -25.34
C ALA A 19 28.47 54.49 -26.68
N CYS A 20 27.76 55.57 -26.66
CA CYS A 20 27.11 56.36 -27.63
C CYS A 20 27.88 56.75 -28.94
N GLY A 21 27.08 57.13 -29.93
CA GLY A 21 27.41 58.11 -30.95
C GLY A 21 27.23 57.58 -32.38
N ASP A 22 26.65 58.12 -33.30
CA ASP A 22 25.98 59.37 -33.61
C ASP A 22 25.45 59.30 -35.05
N SER A 23 24.36 60.01 -35.26
CA SER A 23 23.85 60.66 -36.52
C SER A 23 23.84 59.91 -37.84
N GLY A 24 22.69 59.97 -38.48
CA GLY A 24 22.57 59.99 -39.94
C GLY A 24 21.25 59.55 -40.53
N GLU A 25 20.34 60.50 -40.68
CA GLU A 25 19.48 60.79 -41.87
C GLU A 25 18.23 59.92 -42.12
N ALA A 26 17.14 60.62 -42.09
CA ALA A 26 15.79 60.25 -42.42
C ALA A 26 15.59 59.76 -43.82
N THR A 27 14.85 58.71 -44.04
CA THR A 27 14.05 58.50 -45.22
C THR A 27 12.69 57.91 -44.88
N ALA A 28 11.67 58.52 -45.46
CA ALA A 28 10.26 58.32 -45.12
C ALA A 28 9.69 56.95 -45.42
N THR A 29 8.87 56.51 -44.56
CA THR A 29 7.59 55.76 -44.59
C THR A 29 7.21 55.01 -45.89
N PRO A 30 6.64 53.78 -45.75
CA PRO A 30 5.19 53.65 -45.65
C PRO A 30 4.67 52.82 -44.46
N THR A 31 3.52 53.31 -43.97
CA THR A 31 2.65 52.66 -42.98
C THR A 31 2.27 51.27 -43.44
N PRO A 32 2.50 50.21 -42.62
CA PRO A 32 1.80 48.95 -42.79
C PRO A 32 0.43 49.03 -42.14
N ALA A 33 -0.55 48.47 -42.81
CA ALA A 33 -1.92 48.30 -42.38
C ALA A 33 -2.01 47.58 -41.03
N ALA A 34 -2.99 48.00 -40.22
CA ALA A 34 -3.40 47.35 -39.02
C ALA A 34 -3.75 45.88 -39.32
N THR A 35 -2.93 44.95 -38.76
CA THR A 35 -3.29 43.56 -38.67
C THR A 35 -4.23 43.45 -37.48
N GLU A 36 -5.46 43.01 -37.73
CA GLU A 36 -6.39 42.58 -36.69
C GLU A 36 -5.72 41.54 -35.78
N PRO A 37 -5.94 41.56 -34.45
CA PRO A 37 -5.46 40.52 -33.57
C PRO A 37 -6.12 39.20 -34.00
N ALA A 38 -5.30 38.21 -34.31
CA ALA A 38 -5.75 36.84 -34.49
C ALA A 38 -6.55 36.45 -33.23
N ALA A 39 -7.78 36.05 -33.45
CA ALA A 39 -8.57 35.43 -32.39
C ALA A 39 -7.79 34.25 -31.84
N ASP A 40 -7.51 34.30 -30.57
CA ASP A 40 -6.99 33.18 -29.76
C ASP A 40 -8.03 32.07 -29.83
N THR A 41 -7.85 31.13 -30.72
CA THR A 41 -8.62 29.88 -30.72
C THR A 41 -8.04 29.03 -29.61
N THR A 42 -8.46 29.30 -28.38
CA THR A 42 -8.39 28.32 -27.29
C THR A 42 -9.18 27.11 -27.75
N ASP A 43 -8.47 26.05 -28.02
CA ASP A 43 -9.06 24.71 -28.20
C ASP A 43 -9.82 24.35 -26.90
N PRO A 44 -11.15 24.18 -26.97
CA PRO A 44 -11.93 23.88 -25.76
C PRO A 44 -11.67 22.46 -25.21
N SER A 45 -10.78 21.68 -25.82
CA SER A 45 -10.38 20.34 -25.40
C SER A 45 -9.00 20.27 -24.72
N ALA A 46 -8.33 21.39 -24.47
CA ALA A 46 -7.13 21.38 -23.66
C ALA A 46 -7.52 21.17 -22.18
N GLU A 47 -7.38 19.94 -21.69
CA GLU A 47 -7.48 19.62 -20.27
C GLU A 47 -6.56 20.56 -19.49
N THR A 48 -7.10 21.18 -18.46
CA THR A 48 -6.28 22.00 -17.55
C THR A 48 -5.23 21.10 -16.93
N PRO A 49 -3.93 21.41 -17.02
CA PRO A 49 -2.90 20.57 -16.38
C PRO A 49 -3.20 20.39 -14.90
N LEU A 50 -3.14 19.14 -14.42
CA LEU A 50 -3.31 18.84 -13.01
C LEU A 50 -2.21 19.51 -12.19
N GLU A 51 -2.55 20.14 -11.07
CA GLU A 51 -1.55 20.67 -10.15
C GLU A 51 -0.71 19.50 -9.59
N PRO A 52 0.63 19.56 -9.67
CA PRO A 52 1.50 18.49 -9.16
C PRO A 52 1.36 18.32 -7.65
N ILE A 53 1.29 17.08 -7.20
CA ILE A 53 1.20 16.71 -5.78
C ILE A 53 2.30 15.70 -5.46
N THR A 54 2.94 15.85 -4.30
CA THR A 54 3.81 14.81 -3.71
C THR A 54 3.03 14.09 -2.62
N ILE A 55 2.95 12.76 -2.69
CA ILE A 55 2.26 11.90 -1.72
C ILE A 55 3.28 11.00 -1.04
N LYS A 56 3.31 11.03 0.28
CA LYS A 56 4.14 10.14 1.11
C LYS A 56 3.36 8.89 1.45
N VAL A 57 3.87 7.74 1.01
CA VAL A 57 3.18 6.45 1.11
C VAL A 57 3.96 5.49 2.00
N GLY A 58 3.26 4.93 3.00
CA GLY A 58 3.77 3.87 3.86
C GLY A 58 3.43 2.49 3.31
N TYR A 59 4.44 1.61 3.23
CA TYR A 59 4.28 0.23 2.78
C TYR A 59 5.04 -0.75 3.69
N MET A 60 4.74 -2.05 3.60
CA MET A 60 5.51 -3.14 4.21
C MET A 60 6.41 -3.80 3.17
N ASN A 61 7.54 -4.38 3.61
CA ASN A 61 8.54 -4.98 2.71
C ASN A 61 8.06 -6.33 2.15
N ASN A 62 6.94 -6.34 1.43
CA ASN A 62 6.37 -7.51 0.78
C ASN A 62 5.74 -7.16 -0.58
N TYR A 63 5.52 -8.18 -1.39
CA TYR A 63 4.88 -8.05 -2.69
C TYR A 63 3.47 -7.45 -2.57
N GLY A 64 2.67 -7.91 -1.60
CA GLY A 64 1.27 -7.50 -1.43
C GLY A 64 1.06 -6.01 -1.19
N SER A 65 1.99 -5.32 -0.51
CA SER A 65 1.91 -3.88 -0.31
C SER A 65 2.40 -3.05 -1.50
N LEU A 66 3.15 -3.67 -2.41
CA LEU A 66 3.82 -2.97 -3.51
C LEU A 66 3.21 -3.26 -4.88
N TRP A 67 2.55 -4.42 -5.06
CA TRP A 67 2.11 -4.91 -6.36
C TRP A 67 1.32 -3.90 -7.21
N SER A 68 0.46 -3.11 -6.61
CA SER A 68 -0.39 -2.15 -7.31
C SER A 68 0.24 -0.75 -7.38
N VAL A 69 0.74 -0.24 -6.25
CA VAL A 69 1.28 1.12 -6.15
C VAL A 69 2.59 1.27 -6.92
N LEU A 70 3.48 0.27 -6.83
CA LEU A 70 4.74 0.28 -7.57
C LEU A 70 4.50 0.11 -9.07
N THR A 71 3.54 -0.74 -9.46
CA THR A 71 3.11 -0.85 -10.85
C THR A 71 2.56 0.47 -11.38
N ALA A 72 1.71 1.16 -10.60
CA ALA A 72 1.18 2.45 -11.00
C ALA A 72 2.29 3.50 -11.19
N GLU A 73 3.35 3.45 -10.38
CA GLU A 73 4.53 4.30 -10.54
C GLU A 73 5.35 3.92 -11.78
N GLN A 74 5.71 2.64 -11.94
CA GLN A 74 6.55 2.15 -13.04
C GLN A 74 5.90 2.31 -14.41
N MET A 75 4.58 2.18 -14.48
CA MET A 75 3.80 2.37 -15.70
C MET A 75 3.49 3.84 -15.99
N GLY A 76 3.89 4.76 -15.10
CA GLY A 76 3.65 6.21 -15.28
C GLY A 76 2.23 6.66 -14.93
N TYR A 77 1.38 5.80 -14.38
CA TYR A 77 -0.01 6.15 -14.05
C TYR A 77 -0.10 7.19 -12.93
N MET A 78 0.87 7.19 -12.00
CA MET A 78 0.98 8.25 -10.99
C MET A 78 1.34 9.59 -11.64
N GLU A 79 2.28 9.62 -12.59
CA GLU A 79 2.66 10.82 -13.32
C GLU A 79 1.50 11.37 -14.16
N GLU A 80 0.71 10.52 -14.82
CA GLU A 80 -0.51 10.93 -15.54
C GLU A 80 -1.50 11.66 -14.64
N MET A 81 -1.57 11.29 -13.35
CA MET A 81 -2.40 11.95 -12.34
C MET A 81 -1.69 13.14 -11.66
N GLY A 82 -0.52 13.55 -12.13
CA GLY A 82 0.28 14.62 -11.55
C GLY A 82 0.84 14.28 -10.16
N ILE A 83 1.02 13.00 -9.83
CA ILE A 83 1.47 12.52 -8.53
C ILE A 83 2.95 12.12 -8.60
N THR A 84 3.72 12.56 -7.60
CA THR A 84 5.05 12.04 -7.29
C THR A 84 4.99 11.29 -5.96
N LEU A 85 5.47 10.05 -5.91
CA LEU A 85 5.46 9.23 -4.70
C LEU A 85 6.77 9.40 -3.90
N GLU A 86 6.62 9.46 -2.57
CA GLU A 86 7.72 9.28 -1.61
C GLU A 86 7.41 8.02 -0.78
N LEU A 87 8.05 6.89 -1.13
CA LEU A 87 7.79 5.60 -0.50
C LEU A 87 8.62 5.41 0.77
N SER A 88 7.99 4.95 1.86
CA SER A 88 8.64 4.66 3.15
C SER A 88 8.21 3.30 3.68
N SER A 89 9.16 2.45 4.08
CA SER A 89 8.88 1.12 4.60
C SER A 89 8.63 1.12 6.11
N PHE A 90 7.71 0.24 6.54
CA PHE A 90 7.33 0.03 7.92
C PHE A 90 7.29 -1.46 8.24
N ALA A 91 7.35 -1.80 9.52
CA ALA A 91 7.32 -3.20 9.97
C ALA A 91 5.92 -3.81 9.87
N ASP A 92 4.86 -3.02 10.15
CA ASP A 92 3.49 -3.50 10.27
C ASP A 92 2.44 -2.38 10.09
N GLY A 93 1.16 -2.76 10.01
CA GLY A 93 0.04 -1.83 9.85
C GLY A 93 -0.14 -0.84 11.01
N PRO A 94 -0.10 -1.26 12.27
CA PRO A 94 -0.18 -0.33 13.40
C PRO A 94 0.88 0.78 13.39
N THR A 95 2.11 0.47 12.98
CA THR A 95 3.18 1.50 12.85
C THR A 95 2.93 2.45 11.69
N ILE A 96 2.32 1.98 10.59
CA ILE A 96 1.87 2.82 9.47
C ILE A 96 0.81 3.81 9.95
N ILE A 97 -0.23 3.35 10.68
CA ILE A 97 -1.28 4.23 11.21
C ILE A 97 -0.68 5.29 12.14
N SER A 98 0.24 4.90 13.03
CA SER A 98 0.93 5.85 13.92
C SER A 98 1.77 6.89 13.15
N ALA A 99 2.37 6.50 12.01
CA ALA A 99 3.10 7.42 11.15
C ALA A 99 2.14 8.39 10.43
N MET A 100 0.95 7.94 10.04
CA MET A 100 -0.10 8.80 9.49
C MET A 100 -0.63 9.80 10.52
N GLU A 101 -0.94 9.34 11.75
CA GLU A 101 -1.37 10.21 12.87
C GLU A 101 -0.36 11.31 13.17
N SER A 102 0.93 11.03 13.02
CA SER A 102 2.01 12.02 13.19
C SER A 102 2.20 12.96 11.99
N GLY A 103 1.52 12.72 10.85
CA GLY A 103 1.69 13.45 9.60
C GLY A 103 3.02 13.13 8.87
N SER A 104 3.66 12.02 9.21
CA SER A 104 4.91 11.59 8.55
C SER A 104 4.67 11.01 7.16
N ILE A 105 3.51 10.38 6.97
CA ILE A 105 3.01 9.86 5.70
C ILE A 105 1.55 10.27 5.47
N ASP A 106 1.11 10.24 4.23
CA ASP A 106 -0.22 10.68 3.80
C ASP A 106 -1.17 9.50 3.59
N ILE A 107 -0.67 8.41 3.03
CA ILE A 107 -1.39 7.18 2.69
C ILE A 107 -0.60 6.00 3.23
N GLY A 108 -1.29 4.98 3.72
CA GLY A 108 -0.69 3.76 4.21
C GLY A 108 -1.34 2.51 3.65
N TYR A 109 -0.57 1.41 3.59
CA TYR A 109 -1.08 0.08 3.32
C TYR A 109 -1.18 -0.72 4.61
N ILE A 110 -2.31 -1.41 4.82
CA ILE A 110 -2.52 -2.26 5.99
C ILE A 110 -3.10 -3.63 5.60
N GLY A 111 -2.81 -4.63 6.42
CA GLY A 111 -3.45 -5.94 6.37
C GLY A 111 -4.58 -6.07 7.40
N ASP A 112 -5.22 -7.23 7.38
CA ASP A 112 -6.46 -7.59 8.06
C ASP A 112 -6.53 -7.16 9.54
N GLY A 113 -5.56 -7.51 10.36
CA GLY A 113 -5.61 -7.23 11.80
C GLY A 113 -5.61 -5.74 12.17
N ALA A 114 -5.14 -4.86 11.28
CA ALA A 114 -5.15 -3.42 11.50
C ALA A 114 -6.49 -2.76 11.12
N HIS A 115 -7.37 -3.42 10.36
CA HIS A 115 -8.69 -2.88 9.99
C HIS A 115 -9.58 -2.58 11.19
N LYS A 116 -9.38 -3.25 12.33
CA LYS A 116 -10.08 -2.89 13.59
C LYS A 116 -9.82 -1.44 14.01
N LEU A 117 -8.67 -0.86 13.65
CA LEU A 117 -8.37 0.55 13.92
C LEU A 117 -9.14 1.48 12.97
N CYS A 118 -9.45 1.02 11.75
CA CYS A 118 -10.34 1.77 10.85
C CYS A 118 -11.77 1.78 11.41
N ALA A 119 -12.31 0.63 11.82
CA ALA A 119 -13.62 0.55 12.47
C ALA A 119 -13.69 1.36 13.78
N ALA A 120 -12.55 1.57 14.46
CA ALA A 120 -12.44 2.45 15.63
C ALA A 120 -12.29 3.94 15.29
N GLY A 121 -12.23 4.31 14.00
CA GLY A 121 -12.11 5.70 13.53
C GLY A 121 -10.69 6.27 13.52
N ASN A 122 -9.65 5.44 13.68
CA ASN A 122 -8.25 5.90 13.64
C ASN A 122 -7.71 6.08 12.22
N ALA A 123 -8.31 5.41 11.23
CA ALA A 123 -7.99 5.55 9.82
C ALA A 123 -9.25 5.25 9.00
N GLU A 124 -9.25 5.62 7.71
CA GLU A 124 -10.33 5.36 6.78
C GLU A 124 -9.77 4.63 5.56
N ILE A 125 -10.46 3.59 5.11
CA ILE A 125 -10.06 2.79 3.96
C ILE A 125 -10.46 3.54 2.69
N ILE A 126 -9.47 3.84 1.85
CA ILE A 126 -9.66 4.55 0.57
C ILE A 126 -9.62 3.64 -0.65
N ALA A 127 -9.06 2.42 -0.52
CA ALA A 127 -9.13 1.39 -1.56
C ALA A 127 -8.92 -0.01 -0.97
N LEU A 128 -9.74 -0.98 -1.43
CA LEU A 128 -9.45 -2.40 -1.27
C LEU A 128 -8.28 -2.76 -2.20
N SER A 129 -7.29 -3.48 -1.67
CA SER A 129 -6.14 -3.94 -2.46
C SER A 129 -6.34 -5.37 -2.98
N HIS A 130 -6.49 -6.33 -2.09
CA HIS A 130 -6.62 -7.74 -2.45
C HIS A 130 -7.19 -8.56 -1.28
N ILE A 131 -7.56 -9.80 -1.56
CA ILE A 131 -7.90 -10.81 -0.55
C ILE A 131 -6.63 -11.62 -0.27
N SER A 132 -6.09 -11.50 0.96
CA SER A 132 -4.80 -12.07 1.33
C SER A 132 -4.89 -13.58 1.63
N ASN A 133 -3.88 -14.32 1.17
CA ASN A 133 -3.64 -15.73 1.44
C ASN A 133 -2.24 -15.98 2.03
N GLY A 134 -1.50 -14.93 2.34
CA GLY A 134 -0.08 -14.98 2.71
C GLY A 134 0.22 -15.28 4.16
N ASP A 135 -0.80 -15.35 5.04
CA ASP A 135 -0.59 -15.64 6.47
C ASP A 135 -0.49 -17.13 6.73
N ALA A 136 0.36 -17.51 7.69
CA ALA A 136 0.50 -18.89 8.12
C ALA A 136 0.80 -19.02 9.62
N VAL A 137 0.30 -20.11 10.21
CA VAL A 137 0.75 -20.62 11.50
C VAL A 137 1.74 -21.74 11.23
N ILE A 138 2.95 -21.64 11.79
CA ILE A 138 4.07 -22.52 11.52
C ILE A 138 4.57 -23.12 12.82
N GLY A 139 4.58 -24.45 12.91
CA GLY A 139 5.19 -25.20 13.99
C GLY A 139 6.67 -25.46 13.74
N GLY A 140 7.47 -25.38 14.79
CA GLY A 140 8.85 -25.89 14.78
C GLY A 140 8.88 -27.42 14.83
N PRO A 141 10.08 -28.06 14.95
CA PRO A 141 10.26 -29.51 14.80
C PRO A 141 9.39 -30.40 15.68
N ASN A 142 8.92 -29.89 16.83
CA ASN A 142 8.15 -30.62 17.82
C ASN A 142 6.66 -30.19 17.86
N VAL A 143 6.20 -29.39 16.90
CA VAL A 143 4.83 -28.91 16.79
C VAL A 143 4.36 -29.20 15.36
N THR A 144 3.62 -30.29 15.20
CA THR A 144 3.26 -30.82 13.89
C THR A 144 1.76 -30.78 13.61
N THR A 145 0.94 -30.44 14.61
CA THR A 145 -0.50 -30.22 14.50
C THR A 145 -0.89 -28.97 15.27
N LEU A 146 -2.10 -28.46 15.01
CA LEU A 146 -2.63 -27.30 15.77
C LEU A 146 -2.86 -27.63 17.26
N GLU A 147 -3.23 -28.85 17.58
CA GLU A 147 -3.42 -29.32 18.98
C GLU A 147 -2.09 -29.32 19.76
N ASP A 148 -0.96 -29.52 19.09
CA ASP A 148 0.37 -29.48 19.71
C ASP A 148 0.73 -28.08 20.22
N LEU A 149 0.02 -27.01 19.81
CA LEU A 149 0.24 -25.65 20.29
C LEU A 149 -0.09 -25.48 21.79
N ALA A 150 -0.93 -26.36 22.37
CA ALA A 150 -1.28 -26.28 23.79
C ALA A 150 -0.05 -26.29 24.69
N GLY A 151 0.10 -25.23 25.51
CA GLY A 151 1.23 -25.03 26.40
C GLY A 151 2.55 -24.65 25.76
N LYS A 152 2.57 -24.39 24.46
CA LYS A 152 3.77 -23.98 23.70
C LYS A 152 4.01 -22.48 23.77
N THR A 153 5.25 -22.10 23.49
CA THR A 153 5.63 -20.70 23.27
C THR A 153 5.43 -20.36 21.80
N VAL A 154 4.48 -19.45 21.53
CA VAL A 154 4.11 -19.08 20.16
C VAL A 154 4.35 -17.59 19.94
N ALA A 155 5.18 -17.25 18.96
CA ALA A 155 5.48 -15.87 18.60
C ALA A 155 4.48 -15.36 17.55
N TYR A 156 4.05 -14.10 17.68
CA TYR A 156 3.15 -13.45 16.75
C TYR A 156 3.34 -11.92 16.79
N ALA A 157 2.80 -11.20 15.83
CA ALA A 157 2.78 -9.75 15.80
C ALA A 157 1.37 -9.25 16.15
N ALA A 158 1.23 -8.62 17.31
CA ALA A 158 -0.06 -8.16 17.82
C ALA A 158 -0.64 -7.02 16.95
N GLY A 159 -1.95 -7.03 16.74
CA GLY A 159 -2.65 -6.01 15.94
C GLY A 159 -2.50 -6.19 14.44
N THR A 160 -1.99 -7.32 13.97
CA THR A 160 -1.78 -7.64 12.55
C THR A 160 -2.52 -8.91 12.14
N SER A 161 -2.46 -9.28 10.86
CA SER A 161 -3.00 -10.54 10.34
C SER A 161 -2.39 -11.78 11.01
N SER A 162 -1.17 -11.68 11.54
CA SER A 162 -0.51 -12.71 12.34
C SER A 162 -1.33 -13.09 13.59
N GLU A 163 -1.87 -12.10 14.31
CA GLU A 163 -2.75 -12.35 15.46
C GLU A 163 -4.07 -13.01 15.02
N VAL A 164 -4.62 -12.55 13.90
CA VAL A 164 -5.89 -13.07 13.36
C VAL A 164 -5.76 -14.55 12.97
N ILE A 165 -4.74 -14.89 12.17
CA ILE A 165 -4.54 -16.28 11.71
C ILE A 165 -4.24 -17.23 12.90
N LEU A 166 -3.46 -16.76 13.88
CA LEU A 166 -3.19 -17.53 15.11
C LEU A 166 -4.46 -17.78 15.92
N THR A 167 -5.27 -16.75 16.09
CA THR A 167 -6.55 -16.85 16.83
C THR A 167 -7.50 -17.83 16.13
N ASN A 168 -7.63 -17.73 14.80
CA ASN A 168 -8.45 -18.65 14.01
C ASN A 168 -7.95 -20.11 14.14
N ALA A 169 -6.64 -20.31 14.05
CA ALA A 169 -6.01 -21.61 14.18
C ALA A 169 -6.25 -22.25 15.55
N LEU A 170 -6.05 -21.50 16.64
CA LEU A 170 -6.31 -21.96 18.01
C LEU A 170 -7.78 -22.29 18.20
N ASN A 171 -8.70 -21.40 17.81
CA ASN A 171 -10.14 -21.60 17.95
C ASN A 171 -10.63 -22.85 17.21
N SER A 172 -10.06 -23.16 16.05
CA SER A 172 -10.43 -24.31 15.23
C SER A 172 -10.24 -25.66 15.92
N VAL A 173 -9.32 -25.71 16.90
CA VAL A 173 -9.03 -26.91 17.72
C VAL A 173 -9.46 -26.75 19.19
N GLY A 174 -10.26 -25.72 19.50
CA GLY A 174 -10.81 -25.48 20.84
C GLY A 174 -9.79 -24.92 21.83
N LEU A 175 -8.69 -24.35 21.34
CA LEU A 175 -7.69 -23.60 22.12
C LEU A 175 -7.96 -22.09 22.02
N THR A 176 -7.35 -21.34 22.93
CA THR A 176 -7.37 -19.88 22.98
C THR A 176 -5.96 -19.34 23.22
N MET A 177 -5.78 -18.04 23.15
CA MET A 177 -4.50 -17.39 23.48
C MET A 177 -4.03 -17.67 24.92
N ASP A 178 -4.95 -18.00 25.84
CA ASP A 178 -4.63 -18.38 27.25
C ASP A 178 -4.05 -19.81 27.37
N ASP A 179 -4.23 -20.64 26.35
CA ASP A 179 -3.71 -22.03 26.33
C ASP A 179 -2.27 -22.11 25.79
N ILE A 180 -1.68 -21.01 25.39
CA ILE A 180 -0.30 -20.89 24.90
C ILE A 180 0.50 -19.87 25.71
N THR A 181 1.83 -19.87 25.57
CA THR A 181 2.67 -18.76 25.99
C THR A 181 2.85 -17.83 24.81
N ALA A 182 1.94 -16.85 24.67
CA ALA A 182 1.94 -15.92 23.54
C ALA A 182 3.07 -14.88 23.68
N MET A 183 3.89 -14.72 22.65
CA MET A 183 4.99 -13.76 22.62
C MET A 183 4.81 -12.77 21.48
N ASN A 184 4.46 -11.53 21.83
CA ASN A 184 4.38 -10.45 20.87
C ASN A 184 5.78 -9.97 20.47
N MET A 185 6.10 -10.00 19.18
CA MET A 185 7.40 -9.59 18.59
C MET A 185 7.21 -8.95 17.23
N ASP A 186 8.21 -8.18 16.78
CA ASP A 186 8.29 -7.75 15.40
C ASP A 186 8.54 -8.94 14.46
N PRO A 187 8.06 -8.91 13.21
CA PRO A 187 8.19 -10.05 12.26
C PRO A 187 9.61 -10.58 12.09
N SER A 188 10.60 -9.70 11.96
CA SER A 188 12.01 -10.11 11.84
C SER A 188 12.57 -10.76 13.11
N ALA A 189 12.08 -10.34 14.29
CA ALA A 189 12.43 -10.97 15.55
C ALA A 189 11.79 -12.36 15.68
N ILE A 190 10.56 -12.55 15.18
CA ILE A 190 9.88 -13.85 15.13
C ILE A 190 10.70 -14.84 14.28
N VAL A 191 11.14 -14.44 13.08
CA VAL A 191 12.02 -15.27 12.22
C VAL A 191 13.27 -15.69 13.00
N THR A 192 13.92 -14.74 13.68
CA THR A 192 15.14 -15.03 14.46
C THR A 192 14.85 -16.01 15.60
N ALA A 193 13.74 -15.82 16.34
CA ALA A 193 13.35 -16.70 17.45
C ALA A 193 13.04 -18.13 16.99
N MET A 194 12.42 -18.30 15.82
CA MET A 194 12.19 -19.60 15.19
C MET A 194 13.50 -20.27 14.78
N LEU A 195 14.43 -19.52 14.16
CA LEU A 195 15.74 -20.02 13.73
C LEU A 195 16.63 -20.46 14.90
N THR A 196 16.54 -19.77 16.04
CA THR A 196 17.32 -20.10 17.24
C THR A 196 16.62 -21.14 18.14
N GLY A 197 15.35 -21.44 17.90
CA GLY A 197 14.54 -22.35 18.71
C GLY A 197 14.11 -21.75 20.05
N ASP A 198 14.06 -20.43 20.16
CA ASP A 198 13.61 -19.72 21.37
C ASP A 198 12.09 -19.75 21.51
N VAL A 199 11.37 -20.05 20.43
CA VAL A 199 9.92 -20.29 20.40
C VAL A 199 9.61 -21.62 19.69
N ASP A 200 8.48 -22.24 20.07
CA ASP A 200 8.06 -23.54 19.54
C ASP A 200 7.31 -23.42 18.21
N ALA A 201 6.62 -22.29 17.99
CA ALA A 201 5.82 -22.01 16.81
C ALA A 201 5.70 -20.51 16.59
N CYS A 202 5.22 -20.12 15.41
CA CYS A 202 4.91 -18.73 15.11
C CYS A 202 3.70 -18.58 14.21
N ALA A 203 3.16 -17.36 14.16
CA ALA A 203 2.26 -16.89 13.12
C ALA A 203 2.90 -15.70 12.41
N LEU A 204 2.91 -15.71 11.08
CA LEU A 204 3.55 -14.70 10.23
C LEU A 204 2.88 -14.64 8.86
N TRP A 205 3.10 -13.54 8.15
CA TRP A 205 2.80 -13.40 6.72
C TRP A 205 4.07 -13.51 5.87
N SER A 206 3.91 -13.61 4.54
CA SER A 206 5.02 -13.61 3.58
C SER A 206 5.69 -12.23 3.48
N PRO A 207 7.02 -12.18 3.26
CA PRO A 207 7.94 -13.30 2.99
C PRO A 207 8.49 -14.01 4.24
N GLU A 208 8.25 -13.50 5.45
CA GLU A 208 8.80 -14.01 6.70
C GLU A 208 8.34 -15.45 6.97
N SER A 209 7.07 -15.78 6.69
CA SER A 209 6.53 -17.14 6.82
C SER A 209 7.25 -18.12 5.89
N LEU A 210 7.55 -17.71 4.65
CA LEU A 210 8.30 -18.51 3.69
C LEU A 210 9.74 -18.74 4.16
N THR A 211 10.36 -17.69 4.72
CA THR A 211 11.73 -17.77 5.28
C THR A 211 11.80 -18.79 6.43
N VAL A 212 10.82 -18.77 7.34
CA VAL A 212 10.76 -19.75 8.44
C VAL A 212 10.60 -21.16 7.89
N LEU A 213 9.69 -21.38 6.95
CA LEU A 213 9.46 -22.70 6.34
C LEU A 213 10.68 -23.23 5.61
N GLU A 214 11.48 -22.37 4.98
CA GLU A 214 12.69 -22.76 4.25
C GLU A 214 13.88 -23.01 5.17
N GLN A 215 14.08 -22.17 6.21
CA GLN A 215 15.34 -22.15 6.95
C GLN A 215 15.28 -22.87 8.30
N VAL A 216 14.10 -23.11 8.87
CA VAL A 216 13.95 -23.87 10.12
C VAL A 216 13.80 -25.35 9.81
N GLU A 217 14.81 -26.15 10.15
CA GLU A 217 14.77 -27.60 9.92
C GLU A 217 13.61 -28.25 10.67
N GLY A 218 12.73 -28.92 9.95
CA GLY A 218 11.54 -29.57 10.51
C GLY A 218 10.35 -28.63 10.76
N ALA A 219 10.40 -27.38 10.30
CA ALA A 219 9.23 -26.50 10.32
C ALA A 219 8.09 -27.07 9.48
N THR A 220 6.88 -26.90 9.96
CA THR A 220 5.65 -27.38 9.30
C THR A 220 4.61 -26.28 9.29
N LYS A 221 4.03 -25.98 8.12
CA LYS A 221 2.84 -25.10 8.03
C LYS A 221 1.66 -25.86 8.59
N LEU A 222 1.11 -25.36 9.69
CA LEU A 222 -0.03 -25.97 10.42
C LEU A 222 -1.37 -25.50 9.87
N ALA A 223 -1.44 -24.22 9.50
CA ALA A 223 -2.60 -23.59 8.89
C ALA A 223 -2.18 -22.35 8.07
N ASP A 224 -3.03 -21.93 7.16
CA ASP A 224 -2.95 -20.68 6.41
C ASP A 224 -4.36 -20.10 6.20
N ASN A 225 -4.47 -18.96 5.50
CA ASN A 225 -5.77 -18.33 5.22
C ASN A 225 -6.72 -19.29 4.46
N MET A 226 -6.18 -20.11 3.54
CA MET A 226 -6.99 -21.07 2.78
C MET A 226 -7.59 -22.18 3.65
N THR A 227 -6.96 -22.50 4.79
CA THR A 227 -7.49 -23.44 5.80
C THR A 227 -8.83 -22.97 6.35
N PHE A 228 -9.08 -21.66 6.36
CA PHE A 228 -10.25 -21.01 6.94
C PHE A 228 -11.12 -20.28 5.89
N SER A 229 -10.88 -20.47 4.60
CA SER A 229 -11.55 -19.73 3.51
C SER A 229 -13.09 -19.84 3.50
N ASP A 230 -13.65 -20.92 4.05
CA ASP A 230 -15.10 -21.08 4.19
C ASP A 230 -15.72 -20.22 5.30
N THR A 231 -14.92 -19.70 6.23
CA THR A 231 -15.39 -19.05 7.46
C THR A 231 -14.65 -17.75 7.79
N SER A 232 -13.64 -17.38 7.03
CA SER A 232 -12.80 -16.23 7.27
C SER A 232 -12.34 -15.59 5.97
N ILE A 233 -12.22 -14.28 5.98
CA ILE A 233 -11.63 -13.48 4.91
C ILE A 233 -10.52 -12.62 5.50
N SER A 234 -9.40 -12.52 4.80
CA SER A 234 -8.28 -11.64 5.17
C SER A 234 -8.13 -10.57 4.08
N LEU A 235 -8.37 -9.33 4.43
CA LEU A 235 -8.34 -8.21 3.49
C LEU A 235 -7.09 -7.37 3.68
N ALA A 236 -6.62 -6.79 2.58
CA ALA A 236 -5.58 -5.78 2.59
C ALA A 236 -6.10 -4.51 1.92
N SER A 237 -5.78 -3.34 2.48
CA SER A 237 -6.36 -2.08 2.06
C SER A 237 -5.38 -0.91 2.13
N TRP A 238 -5.64 0.10 1.32
CA TRP A 238 -5.03 1.41 1.38
C TRP A 238 -5.87 2.33 2.25
N ILE A 239 -5.21 3.09 3.12
CA ILE A 239 -5.86 3.92 4.14
C ILE A 239 -5.32 5.34 4.13
N ALA A 240 -6.15 6.25 4.65
CA ALA A 240 -5.80 7.64 4.90
C ALA A 240 -6.35 8.10 6.26
N MET A 241 -5.99 9.30 6.71
CA MET A 241 -6.58 9.91 7.90
C MET A 241 -7.99 10.42 7.58
N PRO A 242 -9.03 10.11 8.41
CA PRO A 242 -10.42 10.42 8.09
C PRO A 242 -10.69 11.91 7.83
N ASP A 243 -10.05 12.80 8.59
CA ASP A 243 -10.20 14.26 8.43
C ASP A 243 -9.60 14.81 7.13
N ARG A 244 -8.70 14.04 6.50
CA ARG A 244 -8.08 14.38 5.22
C ARG A 244 -8.87 13.84 4.02
N VAL A 245 -9.55 12.69 4.15
CA VAL A 245 -10.27 12.05 3.05
C VAL A 245 -11.29 13.01 2.41
N GLU A 246 -12.05 13.74 3.23
CA GLU A 246 -12.99 14.76 2.73
C GLU A 246 -12.29 16.06 2.28
N SER A 247 -11.33 16.56 3.08
CA SER A 247 -10.69 17.86 2.83
C SER A 247 -9.69 17.86 1.67
N GLU A 248 -9.10 16.72 1.35
CA GLU A 248 -8.12 16.54 0.27
C GLU A 248 -8.61 15.52 -0.78
N ARG A 249 -9.93 15.43 -0.98
CA ARG A 249 -10.61 14.45 -1.82
C ARG A 249 -9.97 14.26 -3.21
N ASP A 250 -9.67 15.36 -3.91
CA ASP A 250 -9.04 15.31 -5.24
C ASP A 250 -7.73 14.51 -5.25
N MET A 251 -6.91 14.67 -4.22
CA MET A 251 -5.65 13.93 -4.07
C MET A 251 -5.91 12.41 -3.97
N PHE A 252 -6.87 12.01 -3.13
CA PHE A 252 -7.18 10.58 -2.92
C PHE A 252 -7.85 9.96 -4.14
N VAL A 253 -8.76 10.66 -4.82
CA VAL A 253 -9.38 10.18 -6.06
C VAL A 253 -8.31 9.97 -7.14
N ARG A 254 -7.39 10.92 -7.34
CA ARG A 254 -6.29 10.79 -8.30
C ARG A 254 -5.36 9.62 -7.94
N PHE A 255 -5.02 9.45 -6.66
CA PHE A 255 -4.21 8.32 -6.21
C PHE A 255 -4.91 6.98 -6.48
N VAL A 256 -6.18 6.84 -6.10
CA VAL A 256 -6.95 5.60 -6.32
C VAL A 256 -7.16 5.32 -7.80
N THR A 257 -7.36 6.37 -8.64
CA THR A 257 -7.43 6.22 -10.10
C THR A 257 -6.15 5.60 -10.66
N ALA A 258 -4.98 6.15 -10.28
CA ALA A 258 -3.69 5.58 -10.70
C ALA A 258 -3.47 4.18 -10.15
N LEU A 259 -3.86 3.95 -8.88
CA LEU A 259 -3.77 2.66 -8.21
C LEU A 259 -4.61 1.59 -8.95
N PHE A 260 -5.85 1.90 -9.32
CA PHE A 260 -6.73 0.98 -10.05
C PHE A 260 -6.15 0.61 -11.41
N LYS A 261 -5.55 1.55 -12.15
CA LYS A 261 -4.80 1.24 -13.38
C LYS A 261 -3.63 0.28 -13.12
N GLY A 262 -2.90 0.47 -12.01
CA GLY A 262 -1.84 -0.43 -11.57
C GLY A 262 -2.38 -1.82 -11.22
N MET A 263 -3.51 -1.90 -10.54
CA MET A 263 -4.19 -3.16 -10.21
C MET A 263 -4.65 -3.91 -11.47
N ASP A 264 -5.28 -3.21 -12.43
CA ASP A 264 -5.70 -3.81 -13.70
C ASP A 264 -4.53 -4.43 -14.44
N TYR A 265 -3.41 -3.70 -14.55
CA TYR A 265 -2.20 -4.19 -15.20
C TYR A 265 -1.62 -5.42 -14.48
N SER A 266 -1.45 -5.32 -13.17
CA SER A 266 -0.78 -6.37 -12.37
C SER A 266 -1.62 -7.65 -12.26
N ALA A 267 -2.94 -7.54 -12.17
CA ALA A 267 -3.85 -8.69 -12.10
C ALA A 267 -3.97 -9.44 -13.43
N ASP A 268 -3.61 -8.83 -14.58
CA ASP A 268 -3.63 -9.43 -15.92
C ASP A 268 -2.33 -10.24 -16.22
N GLU A 269 -1.93 -11.12 -15.29
CA GLU A 269 -0.79 -12.05 -15.44
C GLU A 269 0.61 -11.41 -15.63
N HIS A 270 0.80 -10.11 -15.28
CA HIS A 270 2.10 -9.43 -15.32
C HIS A 270 2.98 -9.65 -14.07
N TYR A 271 2.84 -10.81 -13.44
CA TYR A 271 3.52 -11.14 -12.17
C TYR A 271 5.04 -11.11 -12.26
N ASP A 272 5.62 -11.46 -13.42
CA ASP A 272 7.07 -11.46 -13.64
C ASP A 272 7.64 -10.05 -13.54
N GLU A 273 7.02 -9.08 -14.23
CA GLU A 273 7.48 -7.68 -14.23
C GLU A 273 7.29 -7.04 -12.86
N VAL A 274 6.15 -7.29 -12.22
CA VAL A 274 5.88 -6.79 -10.86
C VAL A 274 6.89 -7.35 -9.86
N ALA A 275 7.24 -8.64 -9.97
CA ALA A 275 8.24 -9.27 -9.12
C ALA A 275 9.65 -8.68 -9.34
N GLU A 276 10.02 -8.34 -10.57
CA GLU A 276 11.28 -7.64 -10.88
C GLU A 276 11.32 -6.26 -10.19
N TRP A 277 10.26 -5.45 -10.32
CA TRP A 277 10.20 -4.13 -9.68
C TRP A 277 10.23 -4.20 -8.16
N VAL A 278 9.49 -5.16 -7.58
CA VAL A 278 9.49 -5.38 -6.12
C VAL A 278 10.87 -5.83 -5.64
N ALA A 279 11.51 -6.79 -6.35
CA ALA A 279 12.85 -7.27 -6.01
C ALA A 279 13.89 -6.14 -6.05
N ASP A 280 13.83 -5.28 -7.07
CA ASP A 280 14.72 -4.13 -7.22
C ASP A 280 14.53 -3.11 -6.09
N LEU A 281 13.27 -2.75 -5.76
CA LEU A 281 12.96 -1.78 -4.71
C LEU A 281 13.39 -2.28 -3.34
N LEU A 282 13.10 -3.57 -3.03
CA LEU A 282 13.41 -4.17 -1.73
C LEU A 282 14.86 -4.66 -1.63
N ALA A 283 15.60 -4.65 -2.72
CA ALA A 283 16.96 -5.22 -2.81
C ALA A 283 17.02 -6.70 -2.36
N ILE A 284 16.03 -7.50 -2.77
CA ILE A 284 15.93 -8.94 -2.57
C ILE A 284 16.11 -9.68 -3.90
N ASP A 285 16.28 -11.01 -3.86
CA ASP A 285 16.33 -11.79 -5.09
C ASP A 285 14.93 -11.92 -5.73
N TYR A 286 14.91 -12.06 -7.05
CA TYR A 286 13.69 -12.17 -7.86
C TYR A 286 12.78 -13.32 -7.39
N GLU A 287 13.35 -14.49 -7.10
CA GLU A 287 12.56 -15.66 -6.68
C GLU A 287 11.83 -15.41 -5.36
N SER A 288 12.45 -14.68 -4.42
CA SER A 288 11.82 -14.28 -3.16
C SER A 288 10.62 -13.35 -3.38
N ALA A 289 10.69 -12.42 -4.33
CA ALA A 289 9.56 -11.57 -4.72
C ALA A 289 8.50 -12.39 -5.48
N TYR A 290 8.91 -13.16 -6.48
CA TYR A 290 8.01 -13.91 -7.36
C TYR A 290 7.21 -14.99 -6.63
N ASN A 291 7.78 -15.63 -5.62
CA ASN A 291 7.09 -16.66 -4.84
C ASN A 291 5.91 -16.10 -4.03
N GLN A 292 5.88 -14.81 -3.72
CA GLN A 292 4.79 -14.14 -3.02
C GLN A 292 3.56 -13.88 -3.92
N ARG A 293 3.63 -14.07 -5.23
CA ARG A 293 2.48 -13.88 -6.14
C ARG A 293 1.30 -14.81 -5.83
N GLY A 294 1.55 -15.91 -5.11
CA GLY A 294 0.53 -16.85 -4.66
C GLY A 294 -0.17 -16.45 -3.36
N ASP A 295 0.22 -15.33 -2.75
CA ASP A 295 -0.21 -14.92 -1.41
C ASP A 295 -1.54 -14.15 -1.41
N ALA A 296 -2.20 -14.03 -2.55
CA ALA A 296 -3.47 -13.33 -2.63
C ALA A 296 -4.32 -13.75 -3.84
N GLU A 297 -5.60 -13.44 -3.75
CA GLU A 297 -6.47 -13.18 -4.88
C GLU A 297 -6.29 -11.70 -5.24
N TRP A 298 -5.61 -11.47 -6.36
CA TRP A 298 -5.27 -10.13 -6.84
C TRP A 298 -6.44 -9.55 -7.61
N LEU A 299 -7.14 -8.60 -7.00
CA LEU A 299 -8.30 -7.95 -7.59
C LEU A 299 -7.87 -6.84 -8.54
N SER A 300 -8.38 -6.81 -9.76
CA SER A 300 -8.26 -5.64 -10.63
C SER A 300 -9.03 -4.45 -10.06
N GLY A 301 -8.66 -3.23 -10.46
CA GLY A 301 -9.41 -2.03 -10.11
C GLY A 301 -10.86 -2.11 -10.61
N LYS A 302 -11.05 -2.73 -11.79
CA LYS A 302 -12.38 -2.97 -12.37
C LYS A 302 -13.24 -3.90 -11.50
N GLU A 303 -12.68 -4.99 -10.97
CA GLU A 303 -13.39 -5.91 -10.08
C GLU A 303 -13.78 -5.23 -8.77
N VAL A 304 -12.91 -4.40 -8.21
CA VAL A 304 -13.24 -3.60 -7.01
C VAL A 304 -14.39 -2.63 -7.32
N TYR A 305 -14.31 -1.90 -8.44
CA TYR A 305 -15.36 -0.96 -8.85
C TYR A 305 -16.72 -1.65 -9.06
N ASP A 306 -16.75 -2.76 -9.79
CA ASP A 306 -17.98 -3.54 -10.02
C ASP A 306 -18.53 -4.12 -8.70
N GLY A 307 -17.63 -4.60 -7.83
CA GLY A 307 -17.98 -5.16 -6.53
C GLY A 307 -18.50 -4.12 -5.52
N ILE A 308 -18.17 -2.85 -5.69
CA ILE A 308 -18.80 -1.75 -4.93
C ILE A 308 -20.25 -1.58 -5.42
N ALA A 309 -20.46 -1.56 -6.73
CA ALA A 309 -21.77 -1.34 -7.33
C ALA A 309 -22.78 -2.45 -7.01
N ASP A 310 -22.33 -3.72 -6.90
CA ASP A 310 -23.18 -4.86 -6.60
C ASP A 310 -23.22 -5.26 -5.11
N GLY A 311 -22.41 -4.60 -4.26
CA GLY A 311 -22.34 -4.82 -2.81
C GLY A 311 -21.36 -5.91 -2.37
N THR A 312 -20.64 -6.57 -3.28
CA THR A 312 -19.65 -7.62 -2.96
C THR A 312 -18.55 -7.10 -2.05
N VAL A 313 -17.99 -5.92 -2.37
CA VAL A 313 -16.89 -5.33 -1.56
C VAL A 313 -17.37 -4.94 -0.16
N ALA A 314 -18.59 -4.40 -0.03
CA ALA A 314 -19.18 -4.13 1.28
C ALA A 314 -19.33 -5.41 2.09
N GLY A 315 -19.83 -6.51 1.44
CA GLY A 315 -19.96 -7.82 2.07
C GLY A 315 -18.63 -8.41 2.56
N TYR A 316 -17.50 -8.13 1.92
CA TYR A 316 -16.18 -8.53 2.41
C TYR A 316 -15.83 -7.88 3.75
N TYR A 317 -16.04 -6.57 3.87
CA TYR A 317 -15.78 -5.85 5.13
C TYR A 317 -16.79 -6.21 6.24
N GLU A 318 -18.06 -6.48 5.89
CA GLU A 318 -19.06 -6.98 6.83
C GLU A 318 -18.64 -8.33 7.41
N LEU A 319 -18.26 -9.29 6.56
CA LEU A 319 -17.77 -10.61 6.99
C LEU A 319 -16.52 -10.47 7.88
N GLN A 320 -15.54 -9.65 7.47
CA GLN A 320 -14.35 -9.38 8.26
C GLN A 320 -14.71 -8.81 9.64
N GLN A 321 -15.65 -7.88 9.70
CA GLN A 321 -16.11 -7.28 10.95
C GLN A 321 -16.83 -8.28 11.86
N GLU A 322 -17.67 -9.18 11.31
CA GLU A 322 -18.29 -10.28 12.07
C GLU A 322 -17.23 -11.15 12.76
N LEU A 323 -16.14 -11.43 12.06
CA LEU A 323 -15.01 -12.21 12.60
C LEU A 323 -14.28 -11.44 13.70
N MET A 324 -14.06 -10.14 13.54
CA MET A 324 -13.47 -9.29 14.58
C MET A 324 -14.32 -9.25 15.86
N ILE A 325 -15.64 -9.19 15.72
CA ILE A 325 -16.57 -9.22 16.84
C ILE A 325 -16.54 -10.60 17.52
N SER A 326 -16.62 -11.68 16.75
CA SER A 326 -16.64 -13.04 17.28
C SER A 326 -15.36 -13.42 18.01
N SER A 327 -14.22 -12.86 17.58
CA SER A 327 -12.90 -13.04 18.23
C SER A 327 -12.63 -12.05 19.37
N GLY A 328 -13.55 -11.09 19.62
CA GLY A 328 -13.40 -10.09 20.67
C GLY A 328 -12.45 -8.93 20.30
N ASN A 329 -12.05 -8.82 19.05
CA ASN A 329 -11.21 -7.74 18.52
C ASN A 329 -11.97 -6.45 18.25
N LEU A 330 -13.30 -6.52 18.13
CA LEU A 330 -14.22 -5.40 18.03
C LEU A 330 -15.40 -5.62 18.99
N GLU A 331 -15.84 -4.58 19.68
CA GLU A 331 -16.91 -4.70 20.70
C GLU A 331 -18.32 -4.80 20.10
N SER A 332 -18.55 -4.12 18.98
CA SER A 332 -19.86 -4.03 18.33
C SER A 332 -19.70 -3.69 16.84
N GLU A 333 -20.77 -3.95 16.08
CA GLU A 333 -20.87 -3.61 14.69
C GLU A 333 -20.79 -2.09 14.46
N VAL A 334 -20.06 -1.70 13.42
CA VAL A 334 -19.92 -0.33 12.91
C VAL A 334 -20.35 -0.37 11.45
N PRO A 335 -21.21 0.56 10.97
CA PRO A 335 -21.55 0.61 9.54
C PRO A 335 -20.27 0.68 8.69
N VAL A 336 -20.19 -0.16 7.66
CA VAL A 336 -18.96 -0.27 6.82
C VAL A 336 -18.67 1.07 6.14
N GLU A 337 -19.70 1.80 5.76
CA GLU A 337 -19.62 3.14 5.18
C GLU A 337 -19.04 4.22 6.11
N ASP A 338 -18.94 3.95 7.41
CA ASP A 338 -18.36 4.88 8.38
C ASP A 338 -16.83 4.81 8.41
N TYR A 339 -16.22 3.75 7.82
CA TYR A 339 -14.77 3.57 7.80
C TYR A 339 -14.19 3.13 6.45
N VAL A 340 -15.04 2.98 5.42
CA VAL A 340 -14.65 2.68 4.04
C VAL A 340 -15.21 3.75 3.11
N ALA A 341 -14.34 4.52 2.49
CA ALA A 341 -14.66 5.58 1.55
C ALA A 341 -15.04 5.00 0.16
N PHE A 342 -16.18 4.32 0.07
CA PHE A 342 -16.69 3.77 -1.19
C PHE A 342 -16.84 4.83 -2.28
N ASP A 343 -17.16 6.05 -1.90
CA ASP A 343 -17.35 7.18 -2.81
C ASP A 343 -16.04 7.63 -3.48
N ILE A 344 -14.89 7.53 -2.79
CA ILE A 344 -13.56 7.75 -3.39
C ILE A 344 -13.28 6.69 -4.47
N MET A 345 -13.48 5.41 -4.14
CA MET A 345 -13.27 4.31 -5.08
C MET A 345 -14.24 4.37 -6.27
N THR A 346 -15.50 4.77 -6.01
CA THR A 346 -16.50 4.92 -7.07
C THR A 346 -16.12 6.05 -8.02
N GLU A 347 -15.73 7.22 -7.51
CA GLU A 347 -15.33 8.36 -8.36
C GLU A 347 -14.07 8.04 -9.18
N ALA A 348 -13.09 7.34 -8.59
CA ALA A 348 -11.90 6.86 -9.30
C ALA A 348 -12.27 5.85 -10.41
N GLY A 349 -13.18 4.92 -10.11
CA GLY A 349 -13.68 3.93 -11.06
C GLY A 349 -14.52 4.54 -12.18
N ASP A 350 -15.38 5.53 -11.87
CA ASP A 350 -16.16 6.27 -12.86
C ASP A 350 -15.26 6.95 -13.90
N ALA A 351 -14.11 7.49 -13.47
CA ALA A 351 -13.13 8.08 -14.36
C ALA A 351 -12.47 7.08 -15.32
N LEU A 352 -12.40 5.79 -14.94
CA LEU A 352 -11.74 4.74 -15.73
C LEU A 352 -12.72 3.86 -16.51
N TYR A 353 -13.86 3.54 -15.91
CA TYR A 353 -14.77 2.49 -16.38
C TYR A 353 -16.19 3.01 -16.63
N GLY A 354 -16.47 4.28 -16.32
CA GLY A 354 -17.77 4.90 -16.56
C GLY A 354 -18.10 5.04 -18.06
N GLU A 355 -19.38 5.24 -18.38
CA GLU A 355 -19.83 5.37 -19.77
C GLU A 355 -19.11 6.50 -20.54
N ALA A 356 -18.66 7.55 -19.85
CA ALA A 356 -17.91 8.67 -20.43
C ALA A 356 -16.46 8.30 -20.81
N ALA A 357 -15.88 7.26 -20.21
CA ALA A 357 -14.52 6.79 -20.52
C ALA A 357 -14.48 5.92 -21.81
N ALA A 358 -15.65 5.52 -22.33
CA ALA A 358 -15.78 4.66 -23.50
C ALA A 358 -15.92 5.43 -24.85
N GLU A 359 -15.98 6.78 -24.82
CA GLU A 359 -16.02 7.65 -26.00
C GLU A 359 -14.63 8.26 -26.34
#